data_9cc32f27716fb897d83431dd3dc5cd2a
#
_entry.id   9cc32f27716fb897d83431dd3dc5cd2a
#
_cell.length_a   1.000
_cell.length_b   1.000
_cell.length_c   1.000
_cell.angle_alpha   90.00
_cell.angle_beta   90.00
_cell.angle_gamma   90.00
#
_symmetry.space_group_name_H-M   'P 1'
#
loop_
_entity.id
_entity.type
_entity.pdbx_description
1 polymer ?
#
loop_
_entity_poly.entity_id
_entity_poly.type
_entity_poly.pdbx_seq_one_letter_code
_entity_poly.pdbx_strand_id
1 'polypeptide(L)'
;MQESKWKSDELAFHGGTSLHLSWRSPRYSEDLDFLLSRTAKGAAQVVNNATKRVQARFRAIDPDFTVQVKDRTKDEDRMQVFNITVSHPRIVGNAMIKVEFWKTDPAYLQNYPTEFKTPVAAGDLAGTISYPVPAARPATAYADKLVAFATRPQLKWRDIFDLWWIGTQSNAQIDRNQMYTQFLQNIQAYTPLKGLPPHKALLEFLQHDRQQVINKADPDLRNWLPDGLWKVLHPTGVIQMVDYVRSELQSVHDA
;
A
#
# COMPACT_ATOMS: atom_id res chain seq x y z
N MET A 1 9.38 -13.25 -3.76
CA MET A 1 9.69 -13.64 -5.14
C MET A 1 10.81 -14.68 -5.22
N GLN A 2 11.91 -14.56 -4.52
CA GLN A 2 13.00 -15.56 -4.55
C GLN A 2 12.55 -16.96 -4.12
N GLU A 3 11.50 -17.03 -3.29
CA GLU A 3 10.92 -18.27 -2.76
C GLU A 3 9.73 -18.78 -3.59
N SER A 4 9.22 -17.96 -4.49
CA SER A 4 8.08 -18.33 -5.31
C SER A 4 8.53 -18.79 -6.69
N LYS A 5 7.77 -19.71 -7.28
CA LYS A 5 7.85 -20.06 -8.70
C LYS A 5 6.90 -19.18 -9.54
N TRP A 6 6.37 -18.11 -8.95
CA TRP A 6 5.42 -17.22 -9.62
C TRP A 6 6.11 -16.44 -10.72
N LYS A 7 5.43 -16.27 -11.82
CA LYS A 7 5.85 -15.41 -12.90
C LYS A 7 5.68 -13.94 -12.53
N SER A 8 6.33 -13.06 -13.25
CA SER A 8 6.26 -11.62 -13.01
C SER A 8 4.88 -11.01 -13.23
N ASP A 9 4.06 -11.65 -14.03
CA ASP A 9 2.67 -11.28 -14.33
C ASP A 9 1.65 -11.94 -13.40
N GLU A 10 2.10 -12.72 -12.43
CA GLU A 10 1.25 -13.35 -11.42
C GLU A 10 1.25 -12.63 -10.08
N LEU A 11 2.09 -11.61 -9.91
CA LEU A 11 2.25 -10.86 -8.67
C LEU A 11 2.44 -9.37 -8.94
N ALA A 12 1.82 -8.52 -8.12
CA ALA A 12 2.15 -7.10 -8.05
C ALA A 12 2.26 -6.64 -6.59
N PHE A 13 3.34 -5.94 -6.25
CA PHE A 13 3.52 -5.29 -4.97
C PHE A 13 2.87 -3.92 -5.01
N HIS A 14 1.91 -3.67 -4.14
CA HIS A 14 1.14 -2.42 -4.13
C HIS A 14 0.95 -1.87 -2.71
N GLY A 15 0.09 -0.88 -2.55
CA GLY A 15 -0.18 -0.28 -1.25
C GLY A 15 0.90 0.68 -0.74
N GLY A 16 0.77 1.09 0.52
CA GLY A 16 1.64 2.11 1.12
C GLY A 16 3.09 1.69 1.25
N THR A 17 3.34 0.42 1.56
CA THR A 17 4.71 -0.09 1.71
C THR A 17 5.42 -0.20 0.37
N SER A 18 4.68 -0.50 -0.71
CA SER A 18 5.23 -0.43 -2.08
C SER A 18 5.66 1.01 -2.42
N LEU A 19 4.84 2.01 -2.11
CA LEU A 19 5.23 3.42 -2.28
C LEU A 19 6.48 3.77 -1.47
N HIS A 20 6.56 3.33 -0.22
CA HIS A 20 7.71 3.59 0.64
C HIS A 20 9.00 2.93 0.14
N LEU A 21 8.97 1.62 -0.09
CA LEU A 21 10.17 0.85 -0.41
C LEU A 21 10.59 0.94 -1.88
N SER A 22 9.65 1.08 -2.81
CA SER A 22 9.92 1.06 -4.25
C SER A 22 10.02 2.45 -4.87
N TRP A 23 9.30 3.43 -4.29
CA TRP A 23 9.20 4.78 -4.85
C TRP A 23 9.70 5.87 -3.90
N ARG A 24 10.22 5.48 -2.71
CA ARG A 24 10.80 6.38 -1.71
C ARG A 24 9.80 7.37 -1.12
N SER A 25 8.52 6.99 -1.00
CA SER A 25 7.57 7.77 -0.20
C SER A 25 8.10 7.88 1.22
N PRO A 26 8.18 9.10 1.77
CA PRO A 26 8.81 9.30 3.08
C PRO A 26 7.94 8.84 4.26
N ARG A 27 6.64 8.57 4.04
CA ARG A 27 5.78 8.14 5.14
C ARG A 27 5.97 6.67 5.51
N TYR A 28 5.76 6.37 6.77
CA TYR A 28 5.79 5.00 7.29
C TYR A 28 4.60 4.17 6.79
N SER A 29 4.80 2.86 6.72
CA SER A 29 3.77 1.88 6.38
C SER A 29 4.09 0.55 7.08
N GLU A 30 3.05 -0.24 7.40
CA GLU A 30 3.18 -1.42 8.25
C GLU A 30 2.92 -2.72 7.50
N ASP A 31 2.02 -2.70 6.50
CA ASP A 31 1.54 -3.90 5.83
C ASP A 31 2.29 -4.15 4.52
N LEU A 32 2.47 -5.41 4.14
CA LEU A 32 2.96 -5.82 2.82
C LEU A 32 1.77 -6.31 2.00
N ASP A 33 1.34 -5.49 1.06
CA ASP A 33 0.17 -5.74 0.23
C ASP A 33 0.57 -6.21 -1.16
N PHE A 34 0.03 -7.36 -1.59
CA PHE A 34 0.28 -7.93 -2.91
C PHE A 34 -1.03 -8.28 -3.61
N LEU A 35 -1.09 -8.02 -4.90
CA LEU A 35 -2.03 -8.69 -5.79
C LEU A 35 -1.41 -10.00 -6.23
N LEU A 36 -2.17 -11.08 -6.17
CA LEU A 36 -1.71 -12.40 -6.57
C LEU A 36 -2.75 -13.05 -7.49
N SER A 37 -2.28 -13.57 -8.61
CA SER A 37 -3.15 -14.33 -9.53
C SER A 37 -3.89 -15.44 -8.80
N ARG A 38 -5.18 -15.65 -9.11
CA ARG A 38 -5.97 -16.77 -8.57
C ARG A 38 -5.39 -18.13 -8.96
N THR A 39 -4.66 -18.20 -10.07
CA THR A 39 -3.99 -19.42 -10.51
C THR A 39 -2.69 -19.70 -9.77
N ALA A 40 -2.09 -18.67 -9.16
CA ALA A 40 -0.86 -18.81 -8.39
C ALA A 40 -1.13 -19.51 -7.04
N LYS A 41 -0.32 -20.53 -6.76
CA LYS A 41 -0.44 -21.35 -5.54
C LYS A 41 0.78 -21.18 -4.65
N GLY A 42 0.66 -21.63 -3.41
CA GLY A 42 1.79 -21.77 -2.49
C GLY A 42 2.17 -20.52 -1.73
N ALA A 43 1.30 -19.50 -1.58
CA ALA A 43 1.59 -18.30 -0.82
C ALA A 43 2.02 -18.60 0.63
N ALA A 44 1.35 -19.50 1.32
CA ALA A 44 1.74 -19.92 2.67
C ALA A 44 3.17 -20.50 2.71
N GLN A 45 3.53 -21.33 1.71
CA GLN A 45 4.89 -21.88 1.63
C GLN A 45 5.94 -20.79 1.38
N VAL A 46 5.62 -19.83 0.51
CA VAL A 46 6.50 -18.66 0.22
C VAL A 46 6.73 -17.84 1.48
N VAL A 47 5.66 -17.51 2.23
CA VAL A 47 5.76 -16.77 3.49
C VAL A 47 6.58 -17.54 4.53
N ASN A 48 6.31 -18.83 4.70
CA ASN A 48 7.04 -19.67 5.64
C ASN A 48 8.56 -19.74 5.30
N ASN A 49 8.90 -19.88 4.02
CA ASN A 49 10.30 -19.92 3.59
C ASN A 49 10.98 -18.54 3.82
N ALA A 50 10.31 -17.45 3.47
CA ALA A 50 10.81 -16.11 3.72
C ALA A 50 11.04 -15.87 5.23
N THR A 51 10.09 -16.30 6.07
CA THR A 51 10.19 -16.17 7.53
C THR A 51 11.37 -16.95 8.11
N LYS A 52 11.65 -18.17 7.62
CA LYS A 52 12.84 -18.93 8.04
C LYS A 52 14.14 -18.17 7.75
N ARG A 53 14.23 -17.49 6.61
CA ARG A 53 15.41 -16.67 6.27
C ARG A 53 15.51 -15.42 7.15
N VAL A 54 14.39 -14.76 7.42
CA VAL A 54 14.32 -13.63 8.35
C VAL A 54 14.76 -14.08 9.75
N GLN A 55 14.25 -15.21 10.23
CA GLN A 55 14.66 -15.82 11.49
C GLN A 55 16.17 -16.06 11.55
N ALA A 56 16.76 -16.64 10.49
CA ALA A 56 18.19 -16.92 10.45
C ALA A 56 19.02 -15.61 10.52
N ARG A 57 18.57 -14.55 9.85
CA ARG A 57 19.25 -13.24 9.89
C ARG A 57 19.16 -12.59 11.27
N PHE A 58 17.99 -12.60 11.91
CA PHE A 58 17.84 -12.06 13.25
C PHE A 58 18.67 -12.84 14.27
N ARG A 59 18.71 -14.18 14.18
CA ARG A 59 19.54 -15.02 15.06
C ARG A 59 21.04 -14.83 14.86
N ALA A 60 21.47 -14.39 13.70
CA ALA A 60 22.86 -14.02 13.46
C ALA A 60 23.27 -12.72 14.19
N ILE A 61 22.30 -11.86 14.52
CA ILE A 61 22.50 -10.65 15.33
C ILE A 61 22.43 -11.03 16.83
N ASP A 62 21.38 -11.73 17.22
CA ASP A 62 21.16 -12.22 18.58
C ASP A 62 20.35 -13.53 18.52
N PRO A 63 20.88 -14.65 19.08
CA PRO A 63 20.19 -15.95 19.03
C PRO A 63 18.84 -15.98 19.73
N ASP A 64 18.56 -15.04 20.63
CA ASP A 64 17.30 -14.96 21.36
C ASP A 64 16.13 -14.39 20.54
N PHE A 65 16.39 -13.83 19.34
CA PHE A 65 15.31 -13.43 18.45
C PHE A 65 14.47 -14.61 17.98
N THR A 66 13.17 -14.44 18.04
CA THR A 66 12.20 -15.39 17.48
C THR A 66 11.33 -14.72 16.43
N VAL A 67 11.07 -15.43 15.33
CA VAL A 67 10.16 -14.99 14.26
C VAL A 67 9.10 -16.06 14.07
N GLN A 68 7.85 -15.65 14.19
CA GLN A 68 6.69 -16.54 14.09
C GLN A 68 5.77 -16.09 12.97
N VAL A 69 5.16 -17.05 12.28
CA VAL A 69 4.09 -16.81 11.31
C VAL A 69 2.79 -17.33 11.88
N LYS A 70 1.74 -16.53 11.78
CA LYS A 70 0.38 -16.95 12.04
C LYS A 70 -0.47 -16.72 10.80
N ASP A 71 -1.02 -17.79 10.24
CA ASP A 71 -2.01 -17.70 9.19
C ASP A 71 -3.32 -17.12 9.76
N ARG A 72 -3.84 -16.08 9.12
CA ARG A 72 -5.06 -15.35 9.46
C ARG A 72 -6.08 -15.38 8.34
N THR A 73 -5.82 -16.20 7.33
CA THR A 73 -6.68 -16.36 6.17
C THR A 73 -8.08 -16.83 6.59
N LYS A 74 -9.10 -16.13 6.10
CA LYS A 74 -10.50 -16.49 6.31
C LYS A 74 -11.15 -17.01 5.03
N ASP A 75 -10.70 -16.52 3.89
CA ASP A 75 -11.20 -16.84 2.56
C ASP A 75 -10.01 -16.87 1.60
N GLU A 76 -9.52 -18.07 1.31
CA GLU A 76 -8.33 -18.27 0.46
C GLU A 76 -8.56 -17.88 -1.01
N ASP A 77 -9.80 -17.96 -1.47
CA ASP A 77 -10.15 -17.59 -2.85
C ASP A 77 -10.18 -16.08 -3.05
N ARG A 78 -10.36 -15.34 -1.96
CA ARG A 78 -10.40 -13.89 -1.97
C ARG A 78 -9.08 -13.26 -1.52
N MET A 79 -8.58 -13.67 -0.37
CA MET A 79 -7.39 -13.03 0.25
C MET A 79 -6.71 -13.98 1.23
N GLN A 80 -5.40 -14.13 1.11
CA GLN A 80 -4.58 -14.82 2.10
C GLN A 80 -3.85 -13.80 2.98
N VAL A 81 -3.89 -14.01 4.29
CA VAL A 81 -3.37 -13.08 5.29
C VAL A 81 -2.46 -13.79 6.26
N PHE A 82 -1.25 -13.26 6.43
CA PHE A 82 -0.25 -13.80 7.35
C PHE A 82 0.27 -12.70 8.26
N ASN A 83 0.31 -12.96 9.58
CA ASN A 83 0.98 -12.10 10.54
C ASN A 83 2.36 -12.69 10.84
N ILE A 84 3.41 -11.91 10.61
CA ILE A 84 4.79 -12.25 10.96
C ILE A 84 5.15 -11.43 12.20
N THR A 85 5.47 -12.10 13.31
CA THR A 85 5.83 -11.46 14.56
C THR A 85 7.30 -11.69 14.85
N VAL A 86 8.04 -10.63 15.12
CA VAL A 86 9.43 -10.67 15.60
C VAL A 86 9.43 -10.28 17.07
N SER A 87 10.01 -11.10 17.91
CA SER A 87 10.09 -10.87 19.36
C SER A 87 11.48 -11.19 19.90
N HIS A 88 11.81 -10.55 21.01
CA HIS A 88 13.06 -10.75 21.74
C HIS A 88 12.80 -10.62 23.24
N PRO A 89 13.30 -11.51 24.11
CA PRO A 89 12.95 -11.53 25.54
C PRO A 89 13.40 -10.29 26.32
N ARG A 90 14.41 -9.57 25.82
CA ARG A 90 14.93 -8.33 26.42
C ARG A 90 14.32 -7.05 25.83
N ILE A 91 13.44 -7.16 24.84
CA ILE A 91 12.79 -6.00 24.22
C ILE A 91 11.31 -6.02 24.57
N VAL A 92 10.83 -4.92 25.12
CA VAL A 92 9.41 -4.78 25.44
C VAL A 92 8.60 -4.59 24.16
N GLY A 93 7.58 -5.43 23.97
CA GLY A 93 6.74 -5.42 22.78
C GLY A 93 7.28 -6.32 21.67
N ASN A 94 6.49 -6.42 20.62
CA ASN A 94 6.80 -7.23 19.43
C ASN A 94 6.62 -6.39 18.18
N ALA A 95 7.50 -6.56 17.20
CA ALA A 95 7.25 -6.04 15.86
C ALA A 95 6.34 -7.02 15.11
N MET A 96 5.26 -6.54 14.53
CA MET A 96 4.33 -7.34 13.72
C MET A 96 4.20 -6.75 12.33
N ILE A 97 4.34 -7.60 11.33
CA ILE A 97 4.15 -7.25 9.92
C ILE A 97 3.02 -8.12 9.40
N LYS A 98 2.01 -7.49 8.82
CA LYS A 98 0.94 -8.19 8.11
C LYS A 98 1.30 -8.31 6.63
N VAL A 99 1.15 -9.50 6.07
CA VAL A 99 1.34 -9.80 4.65
C VAL A 99 0.00 -10.21 4.06
N GLU A 100 -0.47 -9.51 3.06
CA GLU A 100 -1.75 -9.74 2.40
C GLU A 100 -1.54 -10.07 0.92
N PHE A 101 -2.17 -11.14 0.45
CA PHE A 101 -2.24 -11.50 -0.96
C PHE A 101 -3.70 -11.46 -1.41
N TRP A 102 -4.07 -10.43 -2.12
CA TRP A 102 -5.38 -10.31 -2.75
C TRP A 102 -5.41 -11.16 -4.01
N LYS A 103 -6.32 -12.12 -4.04
CA LYS A 103 -6.52 -13.01 -5.19
C LYS A 103 -7.31 -12.29 -6.27
N THR A 104 -6.69 -12.16 -7.44
CA THR A 104 -7.29 -11.44 -8.56
C THR A 104 -7.22 -12.25 -9.85
N ASP A 105 -8.05 -11.87 -10.80
CA ASP A 105 -8.09 -12.49 -12.12
C ASP A 105 -6.74 -12.32 -12.84
N PRO A 106 -6.20 -13.36 -13.50
CA PRO A 106 -4.97 -13.23 -14.28
C PRO A 106 -5.03 -12.14 -15.34
N ALA A 107 -6.16 -11.97 -16.03
CA ALA A 107 -6.31 -10.94 -17.05
C ALA A 107 -6.26 -9.53 -16.47
N TYR A 108 -6.76 -9.34 -15.24
CA TYR A 108 -6.61 -8.08 -14.53
C TYR A 108 -5.15 -7.76 -14.23
N LEU A 109 -4.38 -8.74 -13.71
CA LEU A 109 -2.96 -8.53 -13.41
C LEU A 109 -2.11 -8.23 -14.64
N GLN A 110 -2.41 -8.86 -15.78
CA GLN A 110 -1.72 -8.56 -17.03
C GLN A 110 -1.91 -7.10 -17.47
N ASN A 111 -3.05 -6.51 -17.13
CA ASN A 111 -3.40 -5.12 -17.43
C ASN A 111 -3.12 -4.15 -16.25
N TYR A 112 -2.51 -4.63 -15.16
CA TYR A 112 -2.16 -3.82 -14.00
C TYR A 112 -0.72 -3.31 -14.15
N PRO A 113 -0.51 -2.00 -14.41
CA PRO A 113 0.81 -1.47 -14.75
C PRO A 113 1.78 -1.54 -13.57
N THR A 114 2.83 -2.32 -13.73
CA THR A 114 3.93 -2.45 -12.76
C THR A 114 5.26 -2.04 -13.36
N GLU A 115 6.24 -1.84 -12.49
CA GLU A 115 7.65 -1.66 -12.85
C GLU A 115 8.51 -2.46 -11.87
N PHE A 116 9.55 -3.11 -12.39
CA PHE A 116 10.50 -3.82 -11.54
C PHE A 116 11.33 -2.84 -10.73
N LYS A 117 11.15 -2.86 -9.43
CA LYS A 117 11.90 -2.04 -8.46
C LYS A 117 12.61 -2.93 -7.46
N THR A 118 13.84 -2.60 -7.16
CA THR A 118 14.53 -3.16 -5.99
C THR A 118 14.11 -2.35 -4.78
N PRO A 119 13.40 -2.96 -3.80
CA PRO A 119 13.01 -2.24 -2.60
C PRO A 119 14.22 -1.70 -1.85
N VAL A 120 14.14 -0.48 -1.38
CA VAL A 120 15.22 0.18 -0.66
C VAL A 120 14.89 0.21 0.83
N ALA A 121 15.69 -0.49 1.62
CA ALA A 121 15.63 -0.37 3.07
C ALA A 121 16.43 0.86 3.53
N ALA A 122 15.99 1.51 4.59
CA ALA A 122 16.68 2.64 5.20
C ALA A 122 17.71 2.19 6.24
N GLY A 123 18.68 3.06 6.55
CA GLY A 123 19.67 2.84 7.60
C GLY A 123 20.60 1.67 7.33
N ASP A 124 20.95 0.93 8.38
CA ASP A 124 21.93 -0.17 8.35
C ASP A 124 21.49 -1.37 7.49
N LEU A 125 20.22 -1.40 7.10
CA LEU A 125 19.66 -2.41 6.20
C LEU A 125 19.79 -2.03 4.72
N ALA A 126 20.33 -0.87 4.40
CA ALA A 126 20.54 -0.44 3.03
C ALA A 126 21.43 -1.45 2.27
N GLY A 127 20.99 -1.84 1.07
CA GLY A 127 21.73 -2.82 0.24
C GLY A 127 21.51 -4.30 0.62
N THR A 128 20.75 -4.60 1.66
CA THR A 128 20.45 -6.01 2.03
C THR A 128 19.39 -6.66 1.14
N ILE A 129 18.59 -5.84 0.43
CA ILE A 129 17.56 -6.30 -0.51
C ILE A 129 18.14 -6.14 -1.93
N SER A 130 18.30 -7.24 -2.65
CA SER A 130 18.94 -7.24 -3.96
C SER A 130 18.04 -7.73 -5.10
N TYR A 131 16.77 -8.05 -4.80
CA TYR A 131 15.86 -8.64 -5.78
C TYR A 131 14.76 -7.67 -6.18
N PRO A 132 14.60 -7.39 -7.48
CA PRO A 132 13.51 -6.57 -7.96
C PRO A 132 12.16 -7.28 -7.76
N VAL A 133 11.13 -6.49 -7.50
CA VAL A 133 9.74 -6.92 -7.40
C VAL A 133 8.90 -6.10 -8.37
N PRO A 134 7.85 -6.66 -8.99
CA PRO A 134 6.93 -5.89 -9.81
C PRO A 134 6.10 -4.99 -8.88
N ALA A 135 6.48 -3.73 -8.75
CA ALA A 135 5.79 -2.72 -7.94
C ALA A 135 4.80 -1.94 -8.80
N ALA A 136 3.62 -1.65 -8.27
CA ALA A 136 2.63 -0.78 -8.91
C ALA A 136 3.27 0.55 -9.31
N ARG A 137 3.07 1.00 -10.54
CA ARG A 137 3.53 2.33 -10.98
C ARG A 137 2.83 3.43 -10.19
N PRO A 138 3.42 4.63 -10.03
CA PRO A 138 2.80 5.71 -9.26
C PRO A 138 1.39 6.05 -9.72
N ALA A 139 1.14 6.13 -11.04
CA ALA A 139 -0.20 6.38 -11.58
C ALA A 139 -1.20 5.25 -11.22
N THR A 140 -0.76 3.99 -11.25
CA THR A 140 -1.56 2.84 -10.82
C THR A 140 -1.86 2.90 -9.32
N ALA A 141 -0.85 3.20 -8.50
CA ALA A 141 -1.01 3.39 -7.07
C ALA A 141 -1.95 4.56 -6.74
N TYR A 142 -1.92 5.63 -7.55
CA TYR A 142 -2.86 6.74 -7.42
C TYR A 142 -4.31 6.29 -7.64
N ALA A 143 -4.56 5.53 -8.71
CA ALA A 143 -5.89 4.95 -8.97
C ALA A 143 -6.35 4.02 -7.84
N ASP A 144 -5.45 3.18 -7.27
CA ASP A 144 -5.76 2.35 -6.09
C ASP A 144 -6.16 3.18 -4.87
N LYS A 145 -5.52 4.35 -4.68
CA LYS A 145 -5.89 5.25 -3.58
C LYS A 145 -7.25 5.90 -3.79
N LEU A 146 -7.62 6.23 -5.03
CA LEU A 146 -8.98 6.67 -5.35
C LEU A 146 -10.00 5.56 -5.06
N VAL A 147 -9.70 4.31 -5.42
CA VAL A 147 -10.56 3.16 -5.05
C VAL A 147 -10.71 3.07 -3.53
N ALA A 148 -9.63 3.26 -2.78
CA ALA A 148 -9.68 3.23 -1.32
C ALA A 148 -10.59 4.33 -0.75
N PHE A 149 -10.57 5.53 -1.31
CA PHE A 149 -11.51 6.60 -0.94
C PHE A 149 -12.96 6.24 -1.27
N ALA A 150 -13.20 5.62 -2.43
CA ALA A 150 -14.54 5.29 -2.89
C ALA A 150 -15.19 4.10 -2.14
N THR A 151 -14.38 3.19 -1.59
CA THR A 151 -14.89 1.88 -1.14
C THR A 151 -14.73 1.61 0.34
N ARG A 152 -13.86 2.34 1.04
CA ARG A 152 -13.63 2.10 2.47
C ARG A 152 -14.76 2.71 3.31
N PRO A 153 -15.31 1.94 4.27
CA PRO A 153 -16.30 2.47 5.19
C PRO A 153 -15.73 3.51 6.16
N GLN A 154 -14.40 3.50 6.36
CA GLN A 154 -13.68 4.48 7.16
C GLN A 154 -12.44 4.95 6.39
N LEU A 155 -12.33 6.26 6.22
CA LEU A 155 -11.18 6.89 5.58
C LEU A 155 -9.92 6.67 6.42
N LYS A 156 -8.82 6.35 5.74
CA LYS A 156 -7.48 6.38 6.32
C LYS A 156 -6.81 7.67 5.85
N TRP A 157 -6.59 8.60 6.77
CA TRP A 157 -6.07 9.93 6.43
C TRP A 157 -4.70 9.89 5.75
N ARG A 158 -3.92 8.86 5.99
CA ARG A 158 -2.66 8.59 5.27
C ARG A 158 -2.83 8.44 3.75
N ASP A 159 -4.03 8.09 3.26
CA ASP A 159 -4.30 8.04 1.83
C ASP A 159 -4.36 9.46 1.22
N ILE A 160 -4.71 10.50 2.00
CA ILE A 160 -4.59 11.91 1.59
C ILE A 160 -3.13 12.26 1.30
N PHE A 161 -2.22 11.87 2.20
CA PHE A 161 -0.78 12.07 1.97
C PHE A 161 -0.31 11.34 0.71
N ASP A 162 -0.72 10.09 0.51
CA ASP A 162 -0.31 9.31 -0.66
C ASP A 162 -0.76 9.96 -1.98
N LEU A 163 -2.02 10.38 -2.07
CA LEU A 163 -2.54 11.06 -3.26
C LEU A 163 -1.80 12.38 -3.53
N TRP A 164 -1.63 13.20 -2.50
CA TRP A 164 -0.88 14.45 -2.63
C TRP A 164 0.57 14.20 -3.03
N TRP A 165 1.25 13.27 -2.34
CA TRP A 165 2.65 12.97 -2.61
C TRP A 165 2.86 12.45 -4.02
N ILE A 166 2.05 11.47 -4.48
CA ILE A 166 2.16 10.94 -5.84
C ILE A 166 1.86 12.05 -6.86
N GLY A 167 0.79 12.79 -6.66
CA GLY A 167 0.32 13.79 -7.63
C GLY A 167 1.21 15.02 -7.75
N THR A 168 2.02 15.31 -6.72
CA THR A 168 2.95 16.45 -6.73
C THR A 168 4.38 16.07 -7.15
N GLN A 169 4.69 14.78 -7.35
CA GLN A 169 6.00 14.38 -7.87
C GLN A 169 6.15 14.79 -9.34
N SER A 170 7.21 15.54 -9.64
CA SER A 170 7.49 16.04 -10.99
C SER A 170 7.68 14.92 -12.03
N ASN A 171 7.99 13.70 -11.60
CA ASN A 171 8.20 12.54 -12.46
C ASN A 171 6.93 11.69 -12.67
N ALA A 172 5.87 11.94 -11.89
CA ALA A 172 4.59 11.29 -12.08
C ALA A 172 3.78 12.12 -13.09
N GLN A 173 4.05 11.96 -14.37
CA GLN A 173 3.12 12.41 -15.40
C GLN A 173 1.86 11.54 -15.28
N ILE A 174 0.92 11.99 -14.47
CA ILE A 174 -0.39 11.33 -14.34
C ILE A 174 -1.24 11.82 -15.49
N ASP A 175 -1.37 10.99 -16.52
CA ASP A 175 -2.42 11.17 -17.52
C ASP A 175 -3.77 10.88 -16.84
N ARG A 176 -4.58 11.91 -16.66
CA ARG A 176 -5.88 11.84 -15.96
C ARG A 176 -6.84 10.85 -16.61
N ASN A 177 -6.84 10.75 -17.94
CA ASN A 177 -7.70 9.81 -18.64
C ASN A 177 -7.28 8.36 -18.39
N GLN A 178 -5.97 8.09 -18.45
CA GLN A 178 -5.44 6.77 -18.11
C GLN A 178 -5.68 6.43 -16.64
N MET A 179 -5.48 7.38 -15.74
CA MET A 179 -5.73 7.20 -14.31
C MET A 179 -7.19 6.92 -14.02
N TYR A 180 -8.13 7.64 -14.66
CA TYR A 180 -9.55 7.39 -14.47
C TYR A 180 -9.95 6.02 -15.02
N THR A 181 -9.45 5.64 -16.19
CA THR A 181 -9.66 4.30 -16.76
C THR A 181 -9.15 3.22 -15.80
N GLN A 182 -7.94 3.40 -15.25
CA GLN A 182 -7.38 2.48 -14.27
C GLN A 182 -8.20 2.43 -12.97
N PHE A 183 -8.69 3.57 -12.50
CA PHE A 183 -9.58 3.64 -11.34
C PHE A 183 -10.85 2.80 -11.54
N LEU A 184 -11.49 2.91 -12.72
CA LEU A 184 -12.69 2.14 -13.05
C LEU A 184 -12.40 0.63 -13.12
N GLN A 185 -11.27 0.24 -13.69
CA GLN A 185 -10.84 -1.16 -13.73
C GLN A 185 -10.55 -1.71 -12.32
N ASN A 186 -9.84 -0.94 -11.50
CA ASN A 186 -9.48 -1.35 -10.15
C ASN A 186 -10.72 -1.49 -9.26
N ILE A 187 -11.66 -0.55 -9.34
CA ILE A 187 -12.87 -0.62 -8.50
C ILE A 187 -13.74 -1.83 -8.83
N GLN A 188 -13.80 -2.23 -10.10
CA GLN A 188 -14.52 -3.45 -10.53
C GLN A 188 -13.83 -4.72 -10.03
N ALA A 189 -12.50 -4.74 -10.02
CA ALA A 189 -11.73 -5.90 -9.61
C ALA A 189 -11.74 -6.11 -8.08
N TYR A 190 -11.74 -5.03 -7.30
CA TYR A 190 -11.63 -5.11 -5.83
C TYR A 190 -12.97 -5.20 -5.11
N THR A 191 -13.95 -4.46 -5.58
CA THR A 191 -15.20 -4.35 -4.85
C THR A 191 -16.34 -4.18 -5.85
N PRO A 192 -17.20 -5.19 -6.02
CA PRO A 192 -18.44 -4.97 -6.74
C PRO A 192 -19.19 -3.86 -5.99
N LEU A 193 -19.28 -2.72 -6.63
CA LEU A 193 -20.07 -1.60 -6.12
C LEU A 193 -21.50 -2.06 -6.04
N LYS A 194 -22.03 -2.20 -4.84
CA LYS A 194 -23.42 -2.60 -4.57
C LYS A 194 -24.39 -1.51 -5.11
N GLY A 195 -24.45 -1.36 -6.44
CA GLY A 195 -25.37 -0.45 -7.12
C GLY A 195 -25.01 1.04 -7.09
N LEU A 196 -23.90 1.45 -6.49
CA LEU A 196 -23.44 2.85 -6.52
C LEU A 196 -22.45 3.08 -7.68
N PRO A 197 -22.69 4.08 -8.53
CA PRO A 197 -21.70 4.50 -9.53
C PRO A 197 -20.38 4.92 -8.84
N PRO A 198 -19.21 4.58 -9.38
CA PRO A 198 -17.91 4.91 -8.80
C PRO A 198 -17.73 6.38 -8.42
N HIS A 199 -18.20 7.29 -9.27
CA HIS A 199 -18.11 8.72 -9.04
C HIS A 199 -18.94 9.20 -7.83
N LYS A 200 -20.09 8.56 -7.51
CA LYS A 200 -20.89 8.95 -6.34
C LYS A 200 -20.19 8.66 -5.02
N ALA A 201 -19.42 7.57 -4.96
CA ALA A 201 -18.66 7.23 -3.76
C ALA A 201 -17.53 8.24 -3.48
N LEU A 202 -16.92 8.81 -4.53
CA LEU A 202 -15.95 9.91 -4.39
C LEU A 202 -16.62 11.20 -3.90
N LEU A 203 -17.87 11.45 -4.30
CA LEU A 203 -18.64 12.63 -3.87
C LEU A 203 -18.92 12.64 -2.36
N GLU A 204 -19.10 11.50 -1.73
CA GLU A 204 -19.33 11.45 -0.29
C GLU A 204 -18.18 12.11 0.48
N PHE A 205 -16.94 11.93 0.04
CA PHE A 205 -15.81 12.62 0.66
C PHE A 205 -15.90 14.14 0.49
N LEU A 206 -16.33 14.61 -0.68
CA LEU A 206 -16.46 16.05 -0.98
C LEU A 206 -17.56 16.73 -0.15
N GLN A 207 -18.54 15.96 0.34
CA GLN A 207 -19.61 16.48 1.21
C GLN A 207 -19.15 16.73 2.65
N HIS A 208 -18.01 16.13 3.09
CA HIS A 208 -17.47 16.40 4.41
C HIS A 208 -17.00 17.85 4.52
N ASP A 209 -17.27 18.46 5.67
CA ASP A 209 -16.74 19.79 5.98
C ASP A 209 -15.21 19.80 5.93
N ARG A 210 -14.65 20.77 5.20
CA ARG A 210 -13.21 20.89 4.97
C ARG A 210 -12.43 20.97 6.29
N GLN A 211 -12.91 21.78 7.24
CA GLN A 211 -12.20 21.96 8.51
C GLN A 211 -12.26 20.69 9.37
N GLN A 212 -13.37 19.97 9.33
CA GLN A 212 -13.47 18.69 10.02
C GLN A 212 -12.51 17.65 9.43
N VAL A 213 -12.33 17.63 8.09
CA VAL A 213 -11.35 16.75 7.43
C VAL A 213 -9.94 17.09 7.90
N ILE A 214 -9.56 18.37 7.92
CA ILE A 214 -8.25 18.83 8.41
C ILE A 214 -8.02 18.41 9.86
N ASN A 215 -8.99 18.67 10.74
CA ASN A 215 -8.91 18.37 12.16
C ASN A 215 -8.75 16.86 12.46
N LYS A 216 -9.27 15.99 11.59
CA LYS A 216 -9.13 14.53 11.71
C LYS A 216 -7.85 14.01 11.06
N ALA A 217 -7.44 14.59 9.92
CA ALA A 217 -6.25 14.19 9.19
C ALA A 217 -4.96 14.54 9.94
N ASP A 218 -4.92 15.70 10.56
CA ASP A 218 -3.75 16.25 11.23
C ASP A 218 -3.15 15.30 12.29
N PRO A 219 -3.88 14.85 13.33
CA PRO A 219 -3.33 13.96 14.35
C PRO A 219 -3.00 12.56 13.82
N ASP A 220 -3.73 12.07 12.80
CA ASP A 220 -3.45 10.76 12.20
C ASP A 220 -2.17 10.79 11.37
N LEU A 221 -2.01 11.80 10.51
CA LEU A 221 -0.83 11.95 9.66
C LEU A 221 0.47 12.08 10.47
N ARG A 222 0.42 12.70 11.64
CA ARG A 222 1.58 12.78 12.54
C ARG A 222 2.17 11.41 12.88
N ASN A 223 1.33 10.38 13.03
CA ASN A 223 1.78 9.03 13.35
C ASN A 223 2.46 8.33 12.17
N TRP A 224 2.23 8.83 10.95
CA TRP A 224 2.71 8.21 9.72
C TRP A 224 3.87 8.94 9.06
N LEU A 225 4.18 10.17 9.50
CA LEU A 225 5.24 10.98 8.91
C LEU A 225 6.45 11.05 9.86
N PRO A 226 7.68 10.98 9.33
CA PRO A 226 8.88 11.24 10.12
C PRO A 226 8.81 12.62 10.77
N ASP A 227 9.26 12.74 12.01
CA ASP A 227 9.20 14.00 12.79
C ASP A 227 9.76 15.20 12.06
N GLY A 228 10.87 15.05 11.34
CA GLY A 228 11.47 16.13 10.55
C GLY A 228 10.55 16.62 9.43
N LEU A 229 9.92 15.68 8.72
CA LEU A 229 8.98 15.99 7.66
C LEU A 229 7.68 16.59 8.22
N TRP A 230 7.17 16.04 9.32
CA TRP A 230 5.99 16.57 10.00
C TRP A 230 6.17 18.04 10.39
N LYS A 231 7.31 18.39 11.00
CA LYS A 231 7.61 19.79 11.39
C LYS A 231 7.64 20.76 10.22
N VAL A 232 8.03 20.29 9.04
CA VAL A 232 8.05 21.12 7.82
C VAL A 232 6.65 21.29 7.24
N LEU A 233 5.85 20.22 7.26
CA LEU A 233 4.52 20.21 6.64
C LEU A 233 3.42 20.82 7.52
N HIS A 234 3.53 20.69 8.84
CA HIS A 234 2.50 21.14 9.77
C HIS A 234 2.59 22.65 10.07
N PRO A 235 1.44 23.37 10.12
CA PRO A 235 0.09 22.94 9.77
C PRO A 235 -0.26 23.14 8.29
N THR A 236 0.46 24.00 7.58
CA THR A 236 0.10 24.46 6.22
C THR A 236 0.07 23.31 5.21
N GLY A 237 1.01 22.38 5.30
CA GLY A 237 1.07 21.23 4.40
C GLY A 237 -0.13 20.31 4.53
N VAL A 238 -0.67 20.09 5.73
CA VAL A 238 -1.90 19.28 5.92
C VAL A 238 -3.08 19.93 5.20
N ILE A 239 -3.20 21.25 5.31
CA ILE A 239 -4.24 22.02 4.60
C ILE A 239 -4.08 21.85 3.09
N GLN A 240 -2.87 22.02 2.57
CA GLN A 240 -2.58 21.85 1.14
C GLN A 240 -2.88 20.44 0.63
N MET A 241 -2.57 19.40 1.42
CA MET A 241 -2.88 18.02 1.08
C MET A 241 -4.40 17.80 0.95
N VAL A 242 -5.18 18.30 1.90
CA VAL A 242 -6.63 18.19 1.90
C VAL A 242 -7.23 18.92 0.71
N ASP A 243 -6.77 20.14 0.44
CA ASP A 243 -7.25 20.95 -0.69
C ASP A 243 -6.90 20.32 -2.04
N TYR A 244 -5.67 19.79 -2.16
CA TYR A 244 -5.23 19.05 -3.34
C TYR A 244 -6.15 17.85 -3.61
N VAL A 245 -6.37 17.00 -2.60
CA VAL A 245 -7.21 15.81 -2.77
C VAL A 245 -8.65 16.17 -3.12
N ARG A 246 -9.22 17.19 -2.48
CA ARG A 246 -10.58 17.67 -2.82
C ARG A 246 -10.67 18.14 -4.28
N SER A 247 -9.69 18.89 -4.75
CA SER A 247 -9.62 19.35 -6.15
C SER A 247 -9.50 18.17 -7.13
N GLU A 248 -8.66 17.18 -6.82
CA GLU A 248 -8.51 15.99 -7.67
C GLU A 248 -9.78 15.14 -7.73
N LEU A 249 -10.43 14.91 -6.58
CA LEU A 249 -11.68 14.16 -6.54
C LEU A 249 -12.81 14.87 -7.29
N GLN A 250 -12.87 16.20 -7.23
CA GLN A 250 -13.82 16.99 -8.02
C GLN A 250 -13.53 16.82 -9.53
N SER A 251 -12.26 16.90 -9.94
CA SER A 251 -11.88 16.71 -11.35
C SER A 251 -12.22 15.31 -11.87
N VAL A 252 -12.07 14.27 -11.04
CA VAL A 252 -12.46 12.90 -11.40
C VAL A 252 -13.98 12.74 -11.49
N HIS A 253 -14.72 13.49 -10.67
CA HIS A 253 -16.18 13.49 -10.71
C HIS A 253 -16.72 14.16 -11.97
N ASP A 254 -16.07 15.24 -12.41
CA ASP A 254 -16.52 16.06 -13.55
C ASP A 254 -16.10 15.46 -14.91
N ALA A 255 -15.25 14.44 -14.91
CA ALA A 255 -14.78 13.71 -16.10
C ALA A 255 -15.70 12.55 -16.48
#